data_339986e301db49c21593c10e0a3d6415
#
_entry.id   339986e301db49c21593c10e0a3d6415
#
_cell.length_a   1.000
_cell.length_b   1.000
_cell.length_c   1.000
_cell.angle_alpha   90.00
_cell.angle_beta   90.00
_cell.angle_gamma   90.00
#
_symmetry.space_group_name_H-M   'P 1'
#
loop_
_entity.id
_entity.type
_entity.pdbx_description
1 polymer ?
#
loop_
_entity_poly.entity_id
_entity_poly.type
_entity_poly.pdbx_seq_one_letter_code
_entity_poly.pdbx_strand_id
1 'polypeptide(L)' 'MTPMDLIRDKFSQDCSAETVLHLVMSHFDMTEEQARAEIDEYFRIIEEIEKARENGSI' A
#
# COMPACT_ATOMS: atom_id res chain seq x y z
N MET A 1 -12.57 7.69 1.97
CA MET A 1 -11.51 6.68 1.68
C MET A 1 -10.22 7.37 1.28
N THR A 2 -9.12 6.97 1.87
CA THR A 2 -7.81 7.51 1.51
C THR A 2 -7.12 6.57 0.51
N PRO A 3 -6.10 7.06 -0.23
CA PRO A 3 -5.34 6.17 -1.12
C PRO A 3 -4.77 4.96 -0.39
N MET A 4 -4.33 5.14 0.86
CA MET A 4 -3.78 4.06 1.66
C MET A 4 -4.85 2.99 1.96
N ASP A 5 -6.08 3.41 2.21
CA ASP A 5 -7.19 2.48 2.45
C ASP A 5 -7.46 1.62 1.21
N LEU A 6 -7.44 2.25 0.04
CA LEU A 6 -7.66 1.53 -1.21
C LEU A 6 -6.52 0.54 -1.48
N ILE A 7 -5.28 0.97 -1.26
CA ILE A 7 -4.11 0.11 -1.46
C ILE A 7 -4.20 -1.12 -0.56
N ARG A 8 -4.50 -0.92 0.70
CA ARG A 8 -4.61 -2.02 1.66
C ARG A 8 -5.72 -2.98 1.27
N ASP A 9 -6.87 -2.44 0.85
CA ASP A 9 -8.02 -3.25 0.46
C ASP A 9 -7.69 -4.13 -0.75
N LYS A 10 -7.06 -3.54 -1.76
CA LYS A 10 -6.73 -4.27 -2.99
C LYS A 10 -5.65 -5.31 -2.78
N PHE A 11 -4.64 -5.03 -1.96
CA PHE A 11 -3.64 -6.03 -1.64
C PHE A 11 -4.23 -7.18 -0.82
N SER A 12 -5.23 -6.92 0.01
CA SER A 12 -5.91 -7.99 0.73
C SER A 12 -6.72 -8.89 -0.20
N GLN A 13 -7.03 -8.41 -1.40
CA GLN A 13 -7.74 -9.17 -2.43
C GLN A 13 -6.77 -9.84 -3.42
N ASP A 14 -5.50 -9.92 -3.08
CA ASP A 14 -4.46 -10.52 -3.92
C ASP A 14 -4.25 -9.82 -5.27
N CYS A 15 -4.53 -8.53 -5.33
CA CYS A 15 -4.25 -7.76 -6.54
C CYS A 15 -2.74 -7.55 -6.68
N SER A 16 -2.24 -7.53 -7.92
CA SER A 16 -0.83 -7.25 -8.16
C SER A 16 -0.53 -5.79 -7.90
N ALA A 17 0.74 -5.48 -7.65
CA ALA A 17 1.16 -4.10 -7.40
C ALA A 17 0.82 -3.20 -8.59
N GLU A 18 0.98 -3.70 -9.80
CA GLU A 18 0.64 -2.94 -10.99
C GLU A 18 -0.85 -2.62 -11.06
N THR A 19 -1.69 -3.59 -10.75
CA THR A 19 -3.14 -3.39 -10.71
C THR A 19 -3.51 -2.34 -9.67
N VAL A 20 -2.91 -2.43 -8.48
CA VAL A 20 -3.17 -1.47 -7.40
C VAL A 20 -2.74 -0.07 -7.84
N LEU A 21 -1.58 0.03 -8.50
CA LEU A 21 -1.09 1.32 -9.00
C LEU A 21 -2.10 1.97 -9.94
N HIS A 22 -2.59 1.21 -10.92
CA HIS A 22 -3.58 1.74 -11.87
C HIS A 22 -4.88 2.14 -11.21
N LEU A 23 -5.34 1.35 -10.26
CA LEU A 23 -6.58 1.65 -9.54
C LEU A 23 -6.47 2.92 -8.72
N VAL A 24 -5.35 3.10 -8.04
CA VAL A 24 -5.11 4.29 -7.23
C VAL A 24 -5.04 5.53 -8.12
N MET A 25 -4.30 5.44 -9.21
CA MET A 25 -4.19 6.54 -10.17
C MET A 25 -5.55 6.97 -10.70
N SER A 26 -6.37 5.99 -11.07
CA SER A 26 -7.68 6.25 -11.64
C SER A 26 -8.68 6.77 -10.59
N HIS A 27 -8.65 6.18 -9.42
CA HIS A 27 -9.62 6.48 -8.36
C HIS A 27 -9.42 7.84 -7.72
N PHE A 28 -8.15 8.24 -7.55
CA PHE A 28 -7.80 9.48 -6.87
C PHE A 28 -7.21 10.53 -7.80
N ASP A 29 -7.20 10.27 -9.09
CA ASP A 29 -6.64 11.19 -10.09
C ASP A 29 -5.20 11.60 -9.74
N MET A 30 -4.40 10.63 -9.36
CA MET A 30 -3.00 10.83 -8.99
C MET A 30 -2.07 10.49 -10.15
N THR A 31 -0.88 11.10 -10.14
CA THR A 31 0.13 10.73 -11.11
C THR A 31 0.74 9.38 -10.73
N GLU A 32 1.41 8.73 -11.68
CA GLU A 32 2.08 7.46 -11.42
C GLU A 32 3.08 7.60 -10.28
N GLU A 33 3.84 8.68 -10.29
CA GLU A 33 4.84 8.93 -9.26
C GLU A 33 4.21 9.04 -7.86
N GLN A 34 3.11 9.76 -7.76
CA GLN A 34 2.39 9.90 -6.49
C GLN A 34 1.83 8.57 -6.02
N ALA A 35 1.23 7.81 -6.94
CA ALA A 35 0.66 6.51 -6.60
C ALA A 35 1.75 5.54 -6.14
N ARG A 36 2.90 5.56 -6.81
CA ARG A 36 4.03 4.70 -6.42
C ARG A 36 4.54 5.05 -5.02
N ALA A 37 4.58 6.34 -4.71
CA ALA A 37 5.02 6.78 -3.39
C ALA A 37 4.08 6.27 -2.30
N GLU A 38 2.78 6.28 -2.56
CA GLU A 38 1.80 5.76 -1.61
C GLU A 38 1.95 4.25 -1.41
N ILE A 39 2.19 3.52 -2.48
CA ILE A 39 2.40 2.07 -2.41
C ILE A 39 3.68 1.75 -1.64
N ASP A 40 4.75 2.49 -1.90
CA ASP A 40 6.02 2.31 -1.18
C ASP A 40 5.83 2.55 0.32
N GLU A 41 5.06 3.57 0.67
CA GLU A 41 4.78 3.86 2.07
C GLU A 41 3.98 2.73 2.72
N TYR A 42 3.04 2.16 2.00
CA TYR A 42 2.28 1.01 2.49
C TYR A 42 3.20 -0.15 2.85
N PHE A 43 4.11 -0.50 1.95
CA PHE A 43 5.06 -1.58 2.21
C PHE A 43 5.99 -1.27 3.37
N ARG A 44 6.41 -0.02 3.49
CA ARG A 44 7.26 0.40 4.60
C ARG A 44 6.54 0.25 5.95
N ILE A 45 5.27 0.63 6.00
CA ILE A 45 4.48 0.50 7.21
C ILE A 45 4.34 -0.96 7.62
N ILE A 46 4.06 -1.84 6.65
CA ILE A 46 3.95 -3.26 6.92
C ILE A 46 5.26 -3.84 7.43
N GLU A 47 6.37 -3.44 6.82
CA GLU A 47 7.70 -3.88 7.24
C GLU A 47 7.98 -3.49 8.69
N GLU A 48 7.63 -2.27 9.05
CA GLU A 48 7.82 -1.79 10.42
C GLU A 48 6.96 -2.54 11.41
N ILE A 49 5.72 -2.84 11.04
CA ILE A 49 4.82 -3.59 11.91
C ILE A 49 5.35 -5.00 12.12
N GLU A 50 5.83 -5.65 11.07
CA GLU A 50 6.41 -6.99 11.16
C GLU A 50 7.66 -7.01 12.03
N LYS A 51 8.52 -6.00 11.87
CA LYS A 51 9.72 -5.86 12.68
C LYS A 51 9.38 -5.68 14.16
N ALA A 52 8.42 -4.83 14.44
CA ALA A 52 7.99 -4.58 15.82
C ALA A 52 7.40 -5.85 16.43
N ARG A 53 6.66 -6.62 15.63
CA ARG A 53 6.07 -7.87 16.10
C ARG A 53 7.14 -8.90 16.39
N GLU A 54 8.16 -9.00 15.54
CA GLU A 54 9.28 -9.91 15.78
C GLU A 54 10.04 -9.55 17.04
N ASN A 55 10.32 -8.25 17.22
CA ASN A 55 11.05 -7.78 18.38
C ASN A 55 10.24 -7.87 19.67
N GLY A 56 8.92 -7.82 19.55
CA GLY A 56 8.04 -7.84 20.70
C GLY A 56 7.56 -9.22 21.11
N SER A 57 7.88 -10.25 20.36
CA SER A 57 7.36 -11.60 20.59
C SER A 57 8.20 -12.42 21.53
N ILE A 58 9.08 -11.80 22.27
CA ILE A 58 9.97 -12.51 23.22
C ILE A 58 9.23 -12.85 24.50
#